data_85ab272002bf61985c1f5c20057e716a
#
_entry.id   85ab272002bf61985c1f5c20057e716a
#
_cell.length_a   1.000
_cell.length_b   1.000
_cell.length_c   1.000
_cell.angle_alpha   90.00
_cell.angle_beta   90.00
_cell.angle_gamma   90.00
#
_symmetry.space_group_name_H-M   'P 1'
#
loop_
_entity.id
_entity.type
_entity.pdbx_description
1 polymer ?
#
loop_
_entity_poly.entity_id
_entity_poly.type
_entity_poly.pdbx_seq_one_letter_code
_entity_poly.pdbx_strand_id
1 'polypeptide(L)'
;MTQNMTHSQHPLRTGFTAASTTDDVLAGIDLSGKNAVVTGGHVGLGLEATRALAKAGASVTVGSRDPGRAAPALAGIEGVEVGRLDLLAPASIDAFAARYLDSGRPLHMLLNNAGVMGGPLSRDARGYESQFATNHLGHFQLTLRLLPALRAARGARVVNTTSGATRVSGIRWDDPQFTAGYDPMLAYAQSKTANVLFAVELDRRWAGDGIRGYAAHPGIIVGTNLGSSMPADQVRAMQQATGLVDESGRPVIDPGSGKKTPRQGAATIVFGATSPLLAGVGGVYLRDSDVSPLDDAADPEAQGADLIRSQNVVPRSIDPQSARRLWEMSEQLINA
;
A
#
# COMPACT_ATOMS: atom_id res chain seq x y z
N MET A 1 7.05 -1.50 30.80
CA MET A 1 8.10 -2.31 30.16
C MET A 1 8.02 -2.05 28.66
N THR A 2 8.84 -1.14 28.17
CA THR A 2 8.96 -0.79 26.75
C THR A 2 9.80 -1.87 26.07
N GLN A 3 9.16 -2.93 25.55
CA GLN A 3 9.84 -3.85 24.65
C GLN A 3 10.16 -3.10 23.36
N ASN A 4 11.43 -3.03 23.04
CA ASN A 4 12.00 -2.45 21.83
C ASN A 4 11.38 -3.09 20.58
N MET A 5 10.48 -2.39 19.89
CA MET A 5 9.83 -2.84 18.65
C MET A 5 10.79 -2.91 17.43
N THR A 6 12.04 -2.51 17.59
CA THR A 6 13.09 -2.63 16.56
C THR A 6 13.52 -4.08 16.30
N HIS A 7 13.07 -5.06 17.07
CA HIS A 7 13.45 -6.46 16.90
C HIS A 7 12.69 -7.22 15.80
N SER A 8 11.64 -6.67 15.21
CA SER A 8 10.85 -7.39 14.21
C SER A 8 11.24 -7.11 12.74
N GLN A 9 12.02 -6.04 12.46
CA GLN A 9 12.40 -5.67 11.08
C GLN A 9 13.65 -6.44 10.62
N HIS A 10 13.55 -7.78 10.60
CA HIS A 10 14.60 -8.67 10.12
C HIS A 10 14.05 -9.68 9.12
N PRO A 11 14.79 -9.98 8.03
CA PRO A 11 14.38 -10.96 7.04
C PRO A 11 14.07 -12.33 7.66
N LEU A 12 12.92 -12.90 7.28
CA LEU A 12 12.49 -14.23 7.68
C LEU A 12 13.17 -15.33 6.85
N ARG A 13 13.79 -14.94 5.72
CA ARG A 13 14.39 -15.86 4.74
C ARG A 13 13.37 -16.83 4.18
N THR A 14 12.25 -16.26 3.68
CA THR A 14 11.08 -17.00 3.22
C THR A 14 11.35 -17.92 2.03
N GLY A 15 12.45 -17.73 1.32
CA GLY A 15 12.78 -18.42 0.07
C GLY A 15 12.18 -17.75 -1.17
N PHE A 16 11.25 -16.80 -1.02
CA PHE A 16 10.76 -15.98 -2.14
C PHE A 16 11.82 -14.99 -2.61
N THR A 17 11.67 -14.53 -3.84
CA THR A 17 12.57 -13.60 -4.49
C THR A 17 11.81 -12.47 -5.16
N ALA A 18 12.52 -11.51 -5.70
CA ALA A 18 11.95 -10.44 -6.52
C ALA A 18 11.17 -10.94 -7.75
N ALA A 19 11.48 -12.15 -8.23
CA ALA A 19 10.79 -12.79 -9.36
C ALA A 19 9.54 -13.58 -8.96
N SER A 20 9.33 -13.84 -7.67
CA SER A 20 8.15 -14.57 -7.18
C SER A 20 6.86 -13.83 -7.53
N THR A 21 5.85 -14.59 -7.95
CA THR A 21 4.54 -14.12 -8.38
C THR A 21 3.48 -14.33 -7.29
N THR A 22 2.27 -13.84 -7.53
CA THR A 22 1.13 -14.11 -6.65
C THR A 22 0.79 -15.59 -6.55
N ASP A 23 0.99 -16.37 -7.62
CA ASP A 23 0.77 -17.83 -7.60
C ASP A 23 1.78 -18.53 -6.69
N ASP A 24 3.06 -18.08 -6.71
CA ASP A 24 4.10 -18.68 -5.84
C ASP A 24 3.80 -18.46 -4.36
N VAL A 25 3.40 -17.24 -3.98
CA VAL A 25 3.13 -16.90 -2.56
C VAL A 25 1.81 -17.49 -2.05
N LEU A 26 0.88 -17.86 -2.94
CA LEU A 26 -0.38 -18.51 -2.59
C LEU A 26 -0.34 -20.04 -2.75
N ALA A 27 0.78 -20.62 -3.17
CA ALA A 27 0.89 -22.05 -3.34
C ALA A 27 0.53 -22.80 -2.02
N GLY A 28 -0.51 -23.63 -2.09
CA GLY A 28 -1.02 -24.39 -0.94
C GLY A 28 -1.83 -23.59 0.08
N ILE A 29 -2.16 -22.33 -0.20
CA ILE A 29 -3.02 -21.49 0.68
C ILE A 29 -4.45 -21.53 0.16
N ASP A 30 -5.37 -22.01 1.00
CA ASP A 30 -6.83 -21.96 0.77
C ASP A 30 -7.42 -20.76 1.53
N LEU A 31 -8.11 -19.88 0.79
CA LEU A 31 -8.78 -18.70 1.32
C LEU A 31 -10.32 -18.86 1.32
N SER A 32 -10.84 -20.09 1.17
CA SER A 32 -12.28 -20.36 1.23
C SER A 32 -12.86 -19.83 2.55
N GLY A 33 -13.97 -19.09 2.46
CA GLY A 33 -14.61 -18.44 3.60
C GLY A 33 -13.88 -17.18 4.13
N LYS A 34 -12.80 -16.73 3.49
CA LYS A 34 -12.13 -15.47 3.83
C LYS A 34 -12.71 -14.32 3.00
N ASN A 35 -12.82 -13.15 3.63
CA ASN A 35 -13.28 -11.93 2.98
C ASN A 35 -12.13 -10.93 2.90
N ALA A 36 -12.00 -10.29 1.75
CA ALA A 36 -11.02 -9.24 1.48
C ALA A 36 -11.70 -7.96 0.97
N VAL A 37 -11.11 -6.81 1.32
CA VAL A 37 -11.39 -5.53 0.67
C VAL A 37 -10.11 -5.06 -0.01
N VAL A 38 -10.20 -4.70 -1.30
CA VAL A 38 -9.06 -4.20 -2.09
C VAL A 38 -9.42 -2.85 -2.68
N THR A 39 -8.75 -1.78 -2.24
CA THR A 39 -8.94 -0.45 -2.84
C THR A 39 -8.21 -0.39 -4.18
N GLY A 40 -8.89 0.10 -5.22
CA GLY A 40 -8.33 0.10 -6.58
C GLY A 40 -8.12 -1.29 -7.18
N GLY A 41 -8.87 -2.29 -6.71
CA GLY A 41 -8.73 -3.70 -7.08
C GLY A 41 -9.12 -4.06 -8.53
N HIS A 42 -9.37 -3.06 -9.38
CA HIS A 42 -9.77 -3.25 -10.79
C HIS A 42 -8.67 -2.87 -11.80
N VAL A 43 -7.51 -2.44 -11.33
CA VAL A 43 -6.41 -2.00 -12.20
C VAL A 43 -5.04 -2.29 -11.58
N GLY A 44 -4.03 -2.55 -12.42
CA GLY A 44 -2.64 -2.71 -12.00
C GLY A 44 -2.43 -3.77 -10.92
N LEU A 45 -1.67 -3.42 -9.88
CA LEU A 45 -1.38 -4.32 -8.76
C LEU A 45 -2.62 -4.78 -8.01
N GLY A 46 -3.59 -3.88 -7.85
CA GLY A 46 -4.86 -4.20 -7.18
C GLY A 46 -5.64 -5.27 -7.94
N LEU A 47 -5.67 -5.22 -9.27
CA LEU A 47 -6.34 -6.23 -10.09
C LEU A 47 -5.65 -7.59 -9.98
N GLU A 48 -4.32 -7.62 -9.99
CA GLU A 48 -3.57 -8.87 -9.82
C GLU A 48 -3.77 -9.47 -8.42
N ALA A 49 -3.79 -8.62 -7.37
CA ALA A 49 -4.11 -9.07 -6.02
C ALA A 49 -5.57 -9.59 -5.92
N THR A 50 -6.54 -8.87 -6.52
CA THR A 50 -7.94 -9.29 -6.56
C THR A 50 -8.09 -10.66 -7.23
N ARG A 51 -7.47 -10.85 -8.41
CA ARG A 51 -7.50 -12.13 -9.12
C ARG A 51 -6.90 -13.27 -8.32
N ALA A 52 -5.74 -13.01 -7.71
CA ALA A 52 -5.02 -14.01 -6.94
C ALA A 52 -5.80 -14.45 -5.69
N LEU A 53 -6.35 -13.50 -4.93
CA LEU A 53 -7.15 -13.79 -3.73
C LEU A 53 -8.43 -14.53 -4.09
N ALA A 54 -9.15 -14.10 -5.14
CA ALA A 54 -10.36 -14.77 -5.60
C ALA A 54 -10.07 -16.18 -6.13
N LYS A 55 -9.00 -16.37 -6.90
CA LYS A 55 -8.55 -17.70 -7.38
C LYS A 55 -8.24 -18.64 -6.22
N ALA A 56 -7.73 -18.13 -5.10
CA ALA A 56 -7.48 -18.89 -3.88
C ALA A 56 -8.73 -19.13 -3.01
N GLY A 57 -9.91 -18.68 -3.44
CA GLY A 57 -11.19 -18.94 -2.78
C GLY A 57 -11.74 -17.78 -1.93
N ALA A 58 -11.08 -16.64 -1.85
CA ALA A 58 -11.57 -15.49 -1.08
C ALA A 58 -12.75 -14.78 -1.77
N SER A 59 -13.69 -14.28 -0.97
CA SER A 59 -14.66 -13.27 -1.42
C SER A 59 -14.02 -11.89 -1.37
N VAL A 60 -13.99 -11.18 -2.50
CA VAL A 60 -13.28 -9.89 -2.62
C VAL A 60 -14.23 -8.75 -2.93
N THR A 61 -14.27 -7.73 -2.07
CA THR A 61 -14.97 -6.47 -2.34
C THR A 61 -13.96 -5.44 -2.85
N VAL A 62 -14.12 -4.99 -4.08
CA VAL A 62 -13.26 -3.99 -4.72
C VAL A 62 -13.83 -2.59 -4.49
N GLY A 63 -13.04 -1.69 -3.88
CA GLY A 63 -13.35 -0.27 -3.80
C GLY A 63 -12.90 0.49 -5.05
N SER A 64 -13.81 1.14 -5.75
CA SER A 64 -13.52 1.95 -6.94
C SER A 64 -14.31 3.27 -6.94
N ARG A 65 -13.67 4.36 -7.41
CA ARG A 65 -14.37 5.65 -7.59
C ARG A 65 -15.52 5.57 -8.59
N ASP A 66 -15.36 4.73 -9.59
CA ASP A 66 -16.34 4.49 -10.64
C ASP A 66 -16.53 2.97 -10.82
N PRO A 67 -17.54 2.38 -10.16
CA PRO A 67 -17.85 0.95 -10.29
C PRO A 67 -18.18 0.51 -11.72
N GLY A 68 -18.81 1.39 -12.52
CA GLY A 68 -19.17 1.10 -13.91
C GLY A 68 -17.94 0.92 -14.79
N ARG A 69 -16.91 1.75 -14.59
CA ARG A 69 -15.61 1.61 -15.28
C ARG A 69 -14.78 0.44 -14.74
N ALA A 70 -14.98 0.05 -13.51
CA ALA A 70 -14.27 -1.07 -12.90
C ALA A 70 -14.83 -2.43 -13.33
N ALA A 71 -16.14 -2.55 -13.50
CA ALA A 71 -16.85 -3.81 -13.75
C ALA A 71 -16.29 -4.63 -14.94
N PRO A 72 -15.95 -4.07 -16.11
CA PRO A 72 -15.40 -4.84 -17.21
C PRO A 72 -14.08 -5.56 -16.88
N ALA A 73 -13.21 -4.94 -16.06
CA ALA A 73 -11.94 -5.55 -15.67
C ALA A 73 -12.10 -6.69 -14.66
N LEU A 74 -13.23 -6.73 -13.96
CA LEU A 74 -13.57 -7.71 -12.94
C LEU A 74 -14.53 -8.81 -13.48
N ALA A 75 -15.05 -8.64 -14.69
CA ALA A 75 -15.97 -9.59 -15.29
C ALA A 75 -15.33 -10.99 -15.40
N GLY A 76 -16.10 -12.02 -15.03
CA GLY A 76 -15.63 -13.42 -15.05
C GLY A 76 -14.71 -13.82 -13.89
N ILE A 77 -14.44 -12.95 -12.94
CA ILE A 77 -13.74 -13.31 -11.70
C ILE A 77 -14.79 -13.66 -10.64
N GLU A 78 -14.92 -14.93 -10.33
CA GLU A 78 -15.88 -15.41 -9.33
C GLU A 78 -15.56 -14.87 -7.92
N GLY A 79 -16.59 -14.64 -7.11
CA GLY A 79 -16.44 -14.18 -5.73
C GLY A 79 -16.00 -12.70 -5.59
N VAL A 80 -16.06 -11.91 -6.69
CA VAL A 80 -15.67 -10.49 -6.69
C VAL A 80 -16.89 -9.59 -6.87
N GLU A 81 -17.03 -8.62 -6.00
CA GLU A 81 -18.01 -7.53 -6.10
C GLU A 81 -17.30 -6.17 -6.11
N VAL A 82 -17.95 -5.14 -6.65
CA VAL A 82 -17.41 -3.78 -6.67
C VAL A 82 -18.34 -2.79 -5.98
N GLY A 83 -17.78 -1.94 -5.12
CA GLY A 83 -18.46 -0.86 -4.43
C GLY A 83 -17.86 0.51 -4.76
N ARG A 84 -18.69 1.55 -4.71
CA ARG A 84 -18.22 2.93 -4.86
C ARG A 84 -17.39 3.34 -3.65
N LEU A 85 -16.15 3.77 -3.91
CA LEU A 85 -15.21 4.28 -2.91
C LEU A 85 -14.34 5.37 -3.53
N ASP A 86 -14.51 6.60 -3.08
CA ASP A 86 -13.63 7.72 -3.39
C ASP A 86 -12.85 8.09 -2.13
N LEU A 87 -11.54 7.88 -2.15
CA LEU A 87 -10.65 8.13 -1.01
C LEU A 87 -10.40 9.63 -0.74
N LEU A 88 -10.78 10.53 -1.67
CA LEU A 88 -10.75 11.97 -1.45
C LEU A 88 -12.05 12.51 -0.81
N ALA A 89 -13.10 11.68 -0.74
CA ALA A 89 -14.41 12.08 -0.25
C ALA A 89 -14.77 11.31 1.04
N PRO A 90 -14.65 11.92 2.23
CA PRO A 90 -14.93 11.26 3.52
C PRO A 90 -16.29 10.58 3.58
N ALA A 91 -17.34 11.24 3.07
CA ALA A 91 -18.68 10.65 3.01
C ALA A 91 -18.77 9.40 2.13
N SER A 92 -17.97 9.32 1.04
CA SER A 92 -17.89 8.10 0.22
C SER A 92 -17.22 6.96 0.96
N ILE A 93 -16.19 7.26 1.75
CA ILE A 93 -15.50 6.27 2.59
C ILE A 93 -16.45 5.73 3.66
N ASP A 94 -17.15 6.62 4.36
CA ASP A 94 -18.12 6.24 5.40
C ASP A 94 -19.25 5.39 4.81
N ALA A 95 -19.80 5.77 3.66
CA ALA A 95 -20.85 5.02 2.99
C ALA A 95 -20.38 3.63 2.49
N PHE A 96 -19.14 3.52 2.01
CA PHE A 96 -18.56 2.23 1.62
C PHE A 96 -18.41 1.32 2.83
N ALA A 97 -17.82 1.85 3.91
CA ALA A 97 -17.61 1.09 5.14
C ALA A 97 -18.95 0.65 5.79
N ALA A 98 -19.95 1.54 5.83
CA ALA A 98 -21.29 1.21 6.34
C ALA A 98 -21.91 0.04 5.58
N ARG A 99 -21.92 0.09 4.23
CA ARG A 99 -22.43 -1.02 3.41
C ARG A 99 -21.69 -2.33 3.67
N TYR A 100 -20.39 -2.29 3.88
CA TYR A 100 -19.62 -3.49 4.20
C TYR A 100 -20.02 -4.04 5.59
N LEU A 101 -20.14 -3.18 6.59
CA LEU A 101 -20.53 -3.56 7.95
C LEU A 101 -21.97 -4.11 8.00
N ASP A 102 -22.90 -3.53 7.25
CA ASP A 102 -24.30 -3.99 7.14
C ASP A 102 -24.39 -5.41 6.58
N SER A 103 -23.39 -5.88 5.83
CA SER A 103 -23.33 -7.27 5.37
C SER A 103 -23.08 -8.29 6.49
N GLY A 104 -22.64 -7.84 7.67
CA GLY A 104 -22.26 -8.69 8.81
C GLY A 104 -21.01 -9.54 8.57
N ARG A 105 -20.34 -9.43 7.41
CA ARG A 105 -19.18 -10.25 7.07
C ARG A 105 -17.94 -9.83 7.87
N PRO A 106 -17.20 -10.77 8.48
CA PRO A 106 -15.88 -10.46 9.03
C PRO A 106 -14.91 -10.06 7.91
N LEU A 107 -13.97 -9.14 8.18
CA LEU A 107 -12.96 -8.69 7.23
C LEU A 107 -11.59 -9.28 7.59
N HIS A 108 -11.14 -10.27 6.83
CA HIS A 108 -9.87 -10.95 7.10
C HIS A 108 -8.67 -10.21 6.49
N MET A 109 -8.85 -9.56 5.35
CA MET A 109 -7.78 -8.90 4.60
C MET A 109 -8.26 -7.53 4.09
N LEU A 110 -7.59 -6.46 4.51
CA LEU A 110 -7.77 -5.12 3.97
C LEU A 110 -6.50 -4.70 3.23
N LEU A 111 -6.60 -4.58 1.90
CA LEU A 111 -5.51 -4.14 1.04
C LEU A 111 -5.73 -2.67 0.66
N ASN A 112 -5.05 -1.78 1.36
CA ASN A 112 -5.00 -0.34 1.08
C ASN A 112 -4.01 -0.12 -0.07
N ASN A 113 -4.46 -0.42 -1.30
CA ASN A 113 -3.61 -0.47 -2.48
C ASN A 113 -3.75 0.74 -3.42
N ALA A 114 -4.94 1.34 -3.51
CA ALA A 114 -5.15 2.50 -4.39
C ALA A 114 -4.14 3.62 -4.10
N GLY A 115 -3.76 4.35 -5.14
CA GLY A 115 -2.84 5.46 -4.97
C GLY A 115 -2.67 6.29 -6.24
N VAL A 116 -2.14 7.48 -6.03
CA VAL A 116 -1.78 8.43 -7.09
C VAL A 116 -0.34 8.89 -6.88
N MET A 117 0.33 9.28 -7.97
CA MET A 117 1.70 9.78 -7.94
C MET A 117 1.85 10.96 -8.91
N GLY A 118 2.53 12.01 -8.45
CA GLY A 118 2.88 13.16 -9.29
C GLY A 118 1.70 14.07 -9.60
N GLY A 119 1.90 14.90 -10.64
CA GLY A 119 0.93 15.91 -11.05
C GLY A 119 1.07 17.25 -10.29
N PRO A 120 0.33 18.28 -10.72
CA PRO A 120 0.33 19.58 -10.06
C PRO A 120 -0.32 19.50 -8.67
N LEU A 121 0.00 20.48 -7.81
CA LEU A 121 -0.67 20.57 -6.51
C LEU A 121 -2.18 20.64 -6.71
N SER A 122 -2.87 19.69 -6.12
CA SER A 122 -4.33 19.71 -5.99
C SER A 122 -4.71 19.35 -4.54
N ARG A 123 -5.93 19.72 -4.15
CA ARG A 123 -6.40 19.54 -2.78
C ARG A 123 -7.78 18.90 -2.78
N ASP A 124 -8.06 18.13 -1.74
CA ASP A 124 -9.43 17.64 -1.50
C ASP A 124 -10.35 18.78 -1.02
N ALA A 125 -11.61 18.46 -0.78
CA ALA A 125 -12.59 19.45 -0.33
C ALA A 125 -12.28 20.05 1.05
N ARG A 126 -11.42 19.41 1.84
CA ARG A 126 -10.95 19.88 3.15
C ARG A 126 -9.69 20.76 3.06
N GLY A 127 -9.12 20.90 1.86
CA GLY A 127 -7.89 21.64 1.63
C GLY A 127 -6.61 20.80 1.79
N TYR A 128 -6.70 19.47 1.95
CA TYR A 128 -5.54 18.60 2.10
C TYR A 128 -4.90 18.25 0.76
N GLU A 129 -3.57 18.15 0.76
CA GLU A 129 -2.79 17.76 -0.43
C GLU A 129 -3.26 16.39 -0.94
N SER A 130 -3.52 16.29 -2.23
CA SER A 130 -4.27 15.18 -2.83
C SER A 130 -3.57 13.82 -2.75
N GLN A 131 -2.23 13.77 -2.84
CA GLN A 131 -1.51 12.51 -2.71
C GLN A 131 -1.52 12.02 -1.25
N PHE A 132 -1.32 12.91 -0.29
CA PHE A 132 -1.42 12.57 1.13
C PHE A 132 -2.85 12.19 1.51
N ALA A 133 -3.85 12.93 1.01
CA ALA A 133 -5.26 12.65 1.25
C ALA A 133 -5.69 11.29 0.66
N THR A 134 -5.32 10.99 -0.60
CA THR A 134 -5.69 9.72 -1.26
C THR A 134 -4.91 8.54 -0.70
N ASN A 135 -3.57 8.65 -0.68
CA ASN A 135 -2.70 7.51 -0.41
C ASN A 135 -2.70 7.12 1.07
N HIS A 136 -2.90 8.09 1.96
CA HIS A 136 -2.84 7.88 3.41
C HIS A 136 -4.16 8.17 4.13
N LEU A 137 -4.64 9.42 4.18
CA LEU A 137 -5.78 9.79 5.03
C LEU A 137 -7.06 9.03 4.69
N GLY A 138 -7.35 8.83 3.39
CA GLY A 138 -8.52 8.07 2.96
C GLY A 138 -8.45 6.60 3.38
N HIS A 139 -7.29 5.98 3.30
CA HIS A 139 -7.08 4.61 3.77
C HIS A 139 -7.08 4.52 5.30
N PHE A 140 -6.54 5.52 5.97
CA PHE A 140 -6.60 5.62 7.43
C PHE A 140 -8.05 5.67 7.92
N GLN A 141 -8.87 6.57 7.37
CA GLN A 141 -10.30 6.65 7.68
C GLN A 141 -11.02 5.34 7.37
N LEU A 142 -10.81 4.76 6.18
CA LEU A 142 -11.42 3.49 5.79
C LEU A 142 -11.11 2.37 6.79
N THR A 143 -9.85 2.27 7.20
CA THR A 143 -9.40 1.24 8.15
C THR A 143 -10.07 1.41 9.51
N LEU A 144 -10.17 2.64 10.02
CA LEU A 144 -10.87 2.93 11.26
C LEU A 144 -12.36 2.59 11.18
N ARG A 145 -13.03 2.92 10.07
CA ARG A 145 -14.47 2.61 9.88
C ARG A 145 -14.72 1.10 9.77
N LEU A 146 -13.79 0.34 9.18
CA LEU A 146 -13.89 -1.12 9.05
C LEU A 146 -13.38 -1.90 10.27
N LEU A 147 -12.91 -1.22 11.32
CA LEU A 147 -12.35 -1.86 12.52
C LEU A 147 -13.28 -2.90 13.17
N PRO A 148 -14.61 -2.70 13.26
CA PRO A 148 -15.50 -3.73 13.79
C PRO A 148 -15.45 -5.04 13.00
N ALA A 149 -15.41 -4.98 11.65
CA ALA A 149 -15.31 -6.15 10.80
C ALA A 149 -13.92 -6.82 10.86
N LEU A 150 -12.86 -6.01 10.99
CA LEU A 150 -11.48 -6.52 11.19
C LEU A 150 -11.38 -7.29 12.53
N ARG A 151 -11.93 -6.77 13.60
CA ARG A 151 -11.99 -7.45 14.91
C ARG A 151 -12.79 -8.75 14.84
N ALA A 152 -13.91 -8.76 14.12
CA ALA A 152 -14.77 -9.94 13.96
C ALA A 152 -14.05 -11.11 13.24
N ALA A 153 -13.03 -10.84 12.44
CA ALA A 153 -12.27 -11.84 11.72
C ALA A 153 -11.32 -12.67 12.61
N ARG A 154 -10.99 -12.19 13.83
CA ARG A 154 -10.09 -12.88 14.79
C ARG A 154 -8.79 -13.35 14.17
N GLY A 155 -8.12 -12.45 13.44
CA GLY A 155 -6.89 -12.76 12.70
C GLY A 155 -6.79 -11.96 11.41
N ALA A 156 -7.22 -10.68 11.44
CA ALA A 156 -7.21 -9.81 10.29
C ALA A 156 -5.81 -9.27 9.96
N ARG A 157 -5.63 -8.93 8.68
CA ARG A 157 -4.42 -8.29 8.18
C ARG A 157 -4.75 -7.04 7.38
N VAL A 158 -4.05 -5.97 7.68
CA VAL A 158 -4.13 -4.70 6.94
C VAL A 158 -2.80 -4.48 6.23
N VAL A 159 -2.84 -4.41 4.91
CA VAL A 159 -1.64 -4.22 4.08
C VAL A 159 -1.72 -2.88 3.38
N ASN A 160 -0.80 -1.98 3.71
CA ASN A 160 -0.68 -0.68 3.08
C ASN A 160 0.36 -0.75 1.95
N THR A 161 -0.03 -0.47 0.72
CA THR A 161 0.92 -0.40 -0.40
C THR A 161 1.78 0.84 -0.27
N THR A 162 3.10 0.62 -0.10
CA THR A 162 4.11 1.67 -0.01
C THR A 162 5.02 1.70 -1.24
N SER A 163 6.19 2.31 -1.14
CA SER A 163 7.15 2.49 -2.24
C SER A 163 8.58 2.68 -1.70
N GLY A 164 9.58 2.38 -2.51
CA GLY A 164 10.96 2.81 -2.27
C GLY A 164 11.14 4.33 -2.15
N ALA A 165 10.15 5.11 -2.59
CA ALA A 165 10.13 6.56 -2.42
C ALA A 165 10.18 7.02 -0.94
N THR A 166 9.91 6.14 0.02
CA THR A 166 10.11 6.41 1.46
C THR A 166 11.54 6.85 1.79
N ARG A 167 12.50 6.55 0.92
CA ARG A 167 13.89 6.99 1.05
C ARG A 167 14.09 8.47 0.69
N VAL A 168 13.15 9.06 -0.07
CA VAL A 168 13.24 10.45 -0.54
C VAL A 168 12.78 11.43 0.54
N SER A 169 11.73 11.12 1.29
CA SER A 169 11.18 12.02 2.31
C SER A 169 10.57 11.28 3.48
N GLY A 170 10.76 11.84 4.68
CA GLY A 170 9.94 11.55 5.85
C GLY A 170 8.62 12.35 5.83
N ILE A 171 7.99 12.49 7.00
CA ILE A 171 6.83 13.36 7.17
C ILE A 171 7.33 14.81 7.38
N ARG A 172 6.77 15.75 6.64
CA ARG A 172 7.00 17.19 6.77
C ARG A 172 6.13 17.72 7.93
N TRP A 173 6.60 17.56 9.15
CA TRP A 173 5.81 17.82 10.35
C TRP A 173 5.31 19.27 10.48
N ASP A 174 6.07 20.23 9.92
CA ASP A 174 5.74 21.66 10.00
C ASP A 174 4.82 22.12 8.85
N ASP A 175 4.81 21.37 7.72
CA ASP A 175 3.99 21.67 6.56
C ASP A 175 3.60 20.38 5.80
N PRO A 176 2.78 19.49 6.41
CA PRO A 176 2.39 18.22 5.80
C PRO A 176 1.49 18.39 4.58
N GLN A 177 0.91 19.57 4.39
CA GLN A 177 -0.01 19.89 3.32
C GLN A 177 0.61 20.68 2.16
N PHE A 178 1.93 20.90 2.20
CA PHE A 178 2.63 21.68 1.17
C PHE A 178 1.94 23.03 0.92
N THR A 179 1.80 23.83 1.95
CA THR A 179 1.29 25.19 1.85
C THR A 179 2.28 26.12 1.11
N ALA A 180 3.56 25.73 1.13
CA ALA A 180 4.64 26.35 0.37
C ALA A 180 5.59 25.27 -0.21
N GLY A 181 6.22 25.58 -1.34
CA GLY A 181 7.29 24.77 -1.92
C GLY A 181 6.83 23.36 -2.34
N TYR A 182 5.70 23.25 -3.04
CA TYR A 182 5.21 21.95 -3.51
C TYR A 182 6.18 21.29 -4.48
N ASP A 183 6.54 20.07 -4.15
CA ASP A 183 7.23 19.14 -5.04
C ASP A 183 6.41 17.85 -5.11
N PRO A 184 5.98 17.41 -6.30
CA PRO A 184 5.11 16.24 -6.45
C PRO A 184 5.77 14.94 -6.01
N MET A 185 7.09 14.81 -6.11
CA MET A 185 7.80 13.61 -5.68
C MET A 185 7.97 13.59 -4.16
N LEU A 186 8.25 14.73 -3.54
CA LEU A 186 8.30 14.84 -2.07
C LEU A 186 6.91 14.56 -1.45
N ALA A 187 5.83 15.05 -2.07
CA ALA A 187 4.46 14.79 -1.62
C ALA A 187 4.13 13.29 -1.74
N TYR A 188 4.49 12.66 -2.86
CA TYR A 188 4.36 11.22 -3.01
C TYR A 188 5.15 10.45 -1.96
N ALA A 189 6.43 10.78 -1.80
CA ALA A 189 7.33 10.13 -0.85
C ALA A 189 6.81 10.23 0.59
N GLN A 190 6.36 11.43 1.02
CA GLN A 190 5.71 11.63 2.31
C GLN A 190 4.49 10.72 2.48
N SER A 191 3.61 10.64 1.47
CA SER A 191 2.42 9.79 1.55
C SER A 191 2.76 8.31 1.68
N LYS A 192 3.87 7.85 1.07
CA LYS A 192 4.33 6.46 1.15
C LYS A 192 5.06 6.15 2.46
N THR A 193 5.78 7.11 3.02
CA THR A 193 6.32 7.02 4.38
C THR A 193 5.19 6.97 5.41
N ALA A 194 4.12 7.76 5.23
CA ALA A 194 2.94 7.71 6.08
C ALA A 194 2.30 6.32 6.08
N ASN A 195 2.24 5.63 4.94
CA ASN A 195 1.71 4.27 4.85
C ASN A 195 2.54 3.24 5.64
N VAL A 196 3.85 3.42 5.73
CA VAL A 196 4.71 2.56 6.56
C VAL A 196 4.48 2.84 8.04
N LEU A 197 4.56 4.10 8.45
CA LEU A 197 4.33 4.51 9.83
C LEU A 197 2.92 4.12 10.32
N PHE A 198 1.93 4.18 9.44
CA PHE A 198 0.58 3.72 9.72
C PHE A 198 0.56 2.22 10.02
N ALA A 199 1.25 1.37 9.24
CA ALA A 199 1.32 -0.07 9.51
C ALA A 199 2.00 -0.37 10.87
N VAL A 200 3.07 0.37 11.21
CA VAL A 200 3.78 0.24 12.50
C VAL A 200 2.85 0.54 13.68
N GLU A 201 2.17 1.69 13.65
CA GLU A 201 1.32 2.08 14.77
C GLU A 201 0.03 1.27 14.84
N LEU A 202 -0.54 0.86 13.70
CA LEU A 202 -1.69 -0.03 13.62
C LEU A 202 -1.40 -1.35 14.33
N ASP A 203 -0.28 -1.99 13.99
CA ASP A 203 0.12 -3.26 14.61
C ASP A 203 0.32 -3.08 16.12
N ARG A 204 1.03 -2.03 16.55
CA ARG A 204 1.22 -1.73 17.95
C ARG A 204 -0.09 -1.59 18.72
N ARG A 205 -1.10 -0.96 18.11
CA ARG A 205 -2.42 -0.73 18.75
C ARG A 205 -3.31 -1.96 18.75
N TRP A 206 -3.30 -2.76 17.68
CA TRP A 206 -4.33 -3.75 17.45
C TRP A 206 -3.83 -5.19 17.31
N ALA A 207 -2.52 -5.45 17.49
CA ALA A 207 -2.01 -6.80 17.55
C ALA A 207 -2.68 -7.65 18.65
N GLY A 208 -3.01 -7.02 19.79
CA GLY A 208 -3.78 -7.66 20.87
C GLY A 208 -5.21 -8.04 20.49
N ASP A 209 -5.79 -7.37 19.51
CA ASP A 209 -7.10 -7.68 18.92
C ASP A 209 -7.00 -8.72 17.78
N GLY A 210 -5.80 -9.25 17.53
CA GLY A 210 -5.51 -10.17 16.44
C GLY A 210 -5.43 -9.51 15.06
N ILE A 211 -5.25 -8.17 15.00
CA ILE A 211 -5.12 -7.43 13.74
C ILE A 211 -3.66 -7.07 13.53
N ARG A 212 -3.08 -7.48 12.40
CA ARG A 212 -1.69 -7.21 12.07
C ARG A 212 -1.57 -6.19 10.94
N GLY A 213 -0.62 -5.26 11.06
CA GLY A 213 -0.33 -4.21 10.08
C GLY A 213 0.94 -4.49 9.27
N TYR A 214 0.90 -4.26 7.96
CA TYR A 214 2.05 -4.41 7.07
C TYR A 214 2.13 -3.27 6.09
N ALA A 215 3.36 -2.85 5.74
CA ALA A 215 3.61 -1.98 4.61
C ALA A 215 4.33 -2.77 3.53
N ALA A 216 3.70 -2.95 2.36
CA ALA A 216 4.24 -3.76 1.27
C ALA A 216 4.78 -2.88 0.14
N HIS A 217 6.09 -3.00 -0.14
CA HIS A 217 6.72 -2.38 -1.29
C HIS A 217 6.71 -3.35 -2.49
N PRO A 218 6.02 -2.98 -3.58
CA PRO A 218 5.84 -3.89 -4.72
C PRO A 218 7.05 -3.98 -5.65
N GLY A 219 8.07 -3.15 -5.48
CA GLY A 219 9.09 -2.89 -6.48
C GLY A 219 8.68 -1.76 -7.43
N ILE A 220 9.40 -1.63 -8.55
CA ILE A 220 9.11 -0.67 -9.60
C ILE A 220 8.29 -1.39 -10.68
N ILE A 221 7.02 -1.01 -10.82
CA ILE A 221 6.10 -1.74 -11.70
C ILE A 221 5.96 -1.00 -13.03
N VAL A 222 6.34 -1.66 -14.08
CA VAL A 222 6.21 -1.15 -15.44
C VAL A 222 4.77 -1.31 -15.92
N GLY A 223 4.24 -0.29 -16.60
CA GLY A 223 2.93 -0.37 -17.23
C GLY A 223 1.74 -0.16 -16.28
N THR A 224 1.93 0.48 -15.13
CA THR A 224 0.82 0.89 -14.26
C THR A 224 0.33 2.31 -14.59
N ASN A 225 -0.92 2.60 -14.20
CA ASN A 225 -1.52 3.94 -14.34
C ASN A 225 -1.19 4.86 -13.14
N LEU A 226 -0.19 4.55 -12.35
CA LEU A 226 0.14 5.29 -11.12
C LEU A 226 0.45 6.78 -11.39
N GLY A 227 1.13 7.05 -12.51
CA GLY A 227 1.46 8.41 -12.96
C GLY A 227 0.42 9.07 -13.86
N SER A 228 -0.84 8.58 -13.89
CA SER A 228 -1.89 9.12 -14.78
C SER A 228 -2.26 10.59 -14.51
N SER A 229 -1.82 11.16 -13.40
CA SER A 229 -1.97 12.59 -13.07
C SER A 229 -0.90 13.47 -13.73
N MET A 230 0.13 12.86 -14.33
CA MET A 230 1.19 13.58 -15.05
C MET A 230 0.89 13.64 -16.56
N PRO A 231 1.36 14.66 -17.27
CA PRO A 231 1.37 14.69 -18.73
C PRO A 231 2.09 13.46 -19.32
N ALA A 232 1.59 12.93 -20.44
CA ALA A 232 2.09 11.69 -21.03
C ALA A 232 3.57 11.76 -21.47
N ASP A 233 4.03 12.94 -21.89
CA ASP A 233 5.43 13.22 -22.23
C ASP A 233 6.34 13.15 -21.01
N GLN A 234 5.90 13.68 -19.86
CA GLN A 234 6.65 13.58 -18.59
C GLN A 234 6.71 12.15 -18.09
N VAL A 235 5.62 11.39 -18.18
CA VAL A 235 5.62 9.95 -17.85
C VAL A 235 6.64 9.20 -18.71
N ARG A 236 6.64 9.46 -20.01
CA ARG A 236 7.59 8.82 -20.95
C ARG A 236 9.04 9.20 -20.63
N ALA A 237 9.31 10.48 -20.41
CA ALA A 237 10.64 10.97 -20.06
C ALA A 237 11.15 10.32 -18.75
N MET A 238 10.29 10.22 -17.73
CA MET A 238 10.61 9.55 -16.48
C MET A 238 10.88 8.05 -16.70
N GLN A 239 10.07 7.36 -17.49
CA GLN A 239 10.27 5.94 -17.79
C GLN A 239 11.59 5.67 -18.53
N GLN A 240 11.98 6.52 -19.47
CA GLN A 240 13.26 6.44 -20.15
C GLN A 240 14.43 6.73 -19.22
N ALA A 241 14.36 7.82 -18.45
CA ALA A 241 15.41 8.22 -17.51
C ALA A 241 15.66 7.16 -16.42
N THR A 242 14.62 6.43 -16.01
CA THR A 242 14.71 5.34 -15.03
C THR A 242 14.99 3.97 -15.65
N GLY A 243 15.10 3.88 -16.99
CA GLY A 243 15.28 2.62 -17.70
C GLY A 243 14.13 1.64 -17.52
N LEU A 244 12.91 2.14 -17.32
CA LEU A 244 11.69 1.31 -17.25
C LEU A 244 11.21 0.88 -18.63
N VAL A 245 11.64 1.59 -19.66
CA VAL A 245 11.44 1.24 -21.06
C VAL A 245 12.77 1.27 -21.79
N ASP A 246 12.92 0.42 -22.80
CA ASP A 246 14.07 0.43 -23.71
C ASP A 246 13.96 1.59 -24.72
N GLU A 247 14.97 1.72 -25.61
CA GLU A 247 15.02 2.75 -26.65
C GLU A 247 13.80 2.68 -27.59
N SER A 248 13.19 1.50 -27.75
CA SER A 248 11.98 1.31 -28.56
C SER A 248 10.67 1.57 -27.79
N GLY A 249 10.75 1.95 -26.51
CA GLY A 249 9.59 2.18 -25.63
C GLY A 249 8.96 0.92 -25.06
N ARG A 250 9.60 -0.26 -25.19
CA ARG A 250 9.10 -1.50 -24.62
C ARG A 250 9.47 -1.60 -23.13
N PRO A 251 8.58 -2.14 -22.28
CA PRO A 251 8.86 -2.37 -20.86
C PRO A 251 10.11 -3.23 -20.64
N VAL A 252 10.99 -2.77 -19.76
CA VAL A 252 12.13 -3.55 -19.26
C VAL A 252 11.75 -4.25 -17.99
N ILE A 253 11.71 -5.59 -18.00
CA ILE A 253 11.45 -6.41 -16.82
C ILE A 253 12.79 -7.02 -16.37
N ASP A 254 13.21 -6.63 -15.18
CA ASP A 254 14.39 -7.14 -14.50
C ASP A 254 14.14 -7.16 -13.00
N PRO A 255 13.59 -8.26 -12.47
CA PRO A 255 13.25 -8.35 -11.03
C PRO A 255 14.46 -8.16 -10.13
N GLY A 256 15.67 -8.55 -10.56
CA GLY A 256 16.91 -8.37 -9.81
C GLY A 256 17.24 -6.91 -9.53
N SER A 257 16.89 -6.00 -10.45
CA SER A 257 16.99 -4.55 -10.28
C SER A 257 15.69 -3.90 -9.74
N GLY A 258 14.72 -4.72 -9.33
CA GLY A 258 13.44 -4.27 -8.80
C GLY A 258 12.37 -3.91 -9.84
N LYS A 259 12.65 -4.07 -11.15
CA LYS A 259 11.70 -3.79 -12.25
C LYS A 259 10.83 -5.01 -12.50
N LYS A 260 9.59 -4.96 -12.07
CA LYS A 260 8.71 -6.12 -11.97
C LYS A 260 7.47 -6.02 -12.85
N THR A 261 6.93 -7.17 -13.21
CA THR A 261 5.56 -7.28 -13.73
C THR A 261 4.53 -6.99 -12.63
N PRO A 262 3.28 -6.65 -12.99
CA PRO A 262 2.20 -6.49 -12.00
C PRO A 262 2.01 -7.74 -11.11
N ARG A 263 2.13 -8.96 -11.65
CA ARG A 263 2.04 -10.21 -10.87
C ARG A 263 3.13 -10.36 -9.83
N GLN A 264 4.37 -10.02 -10.19
CA GLN A 264 5.51 -10.04 -9.27
C GLN A 264 5.40 -8.93 -8.21
N GLY A 265 4.92 -7.75 -8.60
CA GLY A 265 4.71 -6.66 -7.65
C GLY A 265 3.59 -6.92 -6.66
N ALA A 266 2.48 -7.50 -7.11
CA ALA A 266 1.37 -7.87 -6.25
C ALA A 266 1.71 -9.01 -5.27
N ALA A 267 2.74 -9.83 -5.56
CA ALA A 267 3.17 -10.93 -4.71
C ALA A 267 3.45 -10.49 -3.28
N THR A 268 4.19 -9.39 -3.08
CA THR A 268 4.50 -8.87 -1.73
C THR A 268 3.25 -8.39 -0.98
N ILE A 269 2.28 -7.80 -1.69
CA ILE A 269 1.00 -7.36 -1.10
C ILE A 269 0.18 -8.58 -0.65
N VAL A 270 0.08 -9.58 -1.51
CA VAL A 270 -0.64 -10.83 -1.24
C VAL A 270 0.07 -11.62 -0.14
N PHE A 271 1.40 -11.69 -0.13
CA PHE A 271 2.19 -12.28 0.94
C PHE A 271 1.87 -11.64 2.30
N GLY A 272 1.86 -10.32 2.41
CA GLY A 272 1.47 -9.60 3.62
C GLY A 272 0.06 -9.96 4.09
N ALA A 273 -0.86 -10.15 3.14
CA ALA A 273 -2.26 -10.46 3.44
C ALA A 273 -2.49 -11.93 3.85
N THR A 274 -1.67 -12.89 3.39
CA THR A 274 -2.04 -14.31 3.44
C THR A 274 -1.02 -15.23 4.06
N SER A 275 0.29 -14.89 4.01
CA SER A 275 1.35 -15.85 4.32
C SER A 275 1.35 -16.29 5.79
N PRO A 276 1.34 -17.61 6.08
CA PRO A 276 1.50 -18.11 7.43
C PRO A 276 2.89 -17.85 8.02
N LEU A 277 3.90 -17.56 7.18
CA LEU A 277 5.26 -17.21 7.62
C LEU A 277 5.30 -15.91 8.43
N LEU A 278 4.27 -15.06 8.31
CA LEU A 278 4.11 -13.84 9.10
C LEU A 278 3.37 -14.06 10.43
N ALA A 279 3.19 -15.31 10.88
CA ALA A 279 2.57 -15.59 12.17
C ALA A 279 3.37 -14.91 13.30
N GLY A 280 2.70 -14.09 14.12
CA GLY A 280 3.35 -13.34 15.21
C GLY A 280 4.16 -12.12 14.77
N VAL A 281 4.39 -11.90 13.48
CA VAL A 281 5.13 -10.76 12.90
C VAL A 281 4.15 -9.70 12.40
N GLY A 282 4.40 -8.41 12.68
CA GLY A 282 3.64 -7.30 12.14
C GLY A 282 4.30 -5.97 12.49
N GLY A 283 3.75 -4.87 12.00
CA GLY A 283 4.37 -3.54 12.09
C GLY A 283 5.63 -3.42 11.24
N VAL A 284 5.76 -4.22 10.17
CA VAL A 284 6.97 -4.34 9.36
C VAL A 284 6.78 -3.88 7.93
N TYR A 285 7.89 -3.47 7.33
CA TYR A 285 8.00 -3.19 5.90
C TYR A 285 8.41 -4.47 5.16
N LEU A 286 7.61 -4.84 4.19
CA LEU A 286 7.79 -6.03 3.35
C LEU A 286 8.34 -5.64 1.97
N ARG A 287 9.30 -6.43 1.49
CA ARG A 287 9.86 -6.35 0.15
C ARG A 287 10.16 -7.75 -0.38
N ASP A 288 9.90 -7.99 -1.64
CA ASP A 288 10.21 -9.28 -2.31
C ASP A 288 9.61 -10.50 -1.58
N SER A 289 8.41 -10.33 -0.99
CA SER A 289 7.71 -11.34 -0.20
C SER A 289 8.51 -11.85 1.01
N ASP A 290 9.23 -10.91 1.65
CA ASP A 290 9.93 -11.11 2.93
C ASP A 290 9.89 -9.81 3.75
N VAL A 291 10.29 -9.88 5.01
CA VAL A 291 10.59 -8.68 5.81
C VAL A 291 11.86 -8.05 5.27
N SER A 292 11.80 -6.77 4.90
CA SER A 292 12.94 -6.04 4.34
C SER A 292 14.06 -5.90 5.36
N PRO A 293 15.32 -6.05 4.96
CA PRO A 293 16.43 -5.59 5.79
C PRO A 293 16.30 -4.10 6.10
N LEU A 294 16.80 -3.69 7.26
CA LEU A 294 17.00 -2.29 7.60
C LEU A 294 18.24 -1.77 6.90
N ASP A 295 18.16 -0.58 6.32
CA ASP A 295 19.28 0.13 5.71
C ASP A 295 19.74 1.25 6.62
N ASP A 296 20.57 0.90 7.61
CA ASP A 296 21.12 1.83 8.59
C ASP A 296 22.19 2.76 7.99
N ALA A 297 22.78 2.37 6.86
CA ALA A 297 23.82 3.13 6.15
C ALA A 297 23.22 4.06 5.08
N ALA A 298 21.90 4.18 5.01
CA ALA A 298 21.24 5.04 4.04
C ALA A 298 21.68 6.50 4.23
N ASP A 299 22.34 7.06 3.22
CA ASP A 299 22.69 8.47 3.21
C ASP A 299 21.42 9.33 3.14
N PRO A 300 21.15 10.17 4.16
CA PRO A 300 20.00 11.08 4.16
C PRO A 300 20.05 12.10 3.01
N GLU A 301 21.25 12.39 2.47
CA GLU A 301 21.49 13.36 1.41
C GLU A 301 21.61 12.70 0.02
N ALA A 302 21.47 11.37 -0.07
CA ALA A 302 21.50 10.66 -1.35
C ALA A 302 20.46 11.21 -2.31
N GLN A 303 20.85 11.42 -3.57
CA GLN A 303 19.99 11.96 -4.63
C GLN A 303 20.00 11.08 -5.87
N GLY A 304 18.98 11.20 -6.70
CA GLY A 304 18.92 10.56 -8.01
C GLY A 304 18.94 9.03 -7.95
N ALA A 305 19.81 8.40 -8.76
CA ALA A 305 19.88 6.95 -8.92
C ALA A 305 20.25 6.20 -7.64
N ASP A 306 20.98 6.82 -6.71
CA ASP A 306 21.39 6.18 -5.46
C ASP A 306 20.20 5.96 -4.50
N LEU A 307 19.16 6.79 -4.59
CA LEU A 307 17.91 6.60 -3.83
C LEU A 307 17.17 5.32 -4.23
N ILE A 308 17.29 4.88 -5.48
CA ILE A 308 16.60 3.70 -6.00
C ILE A 308 17.47 2.43 -6.03
N ARG A 309 18.77 2.54 -5.77
CA ARG A 309 19.69 1.38 -5.73
C ARG A 309 19.34 0.39 -4.62
N SER A 310 19.08 0.89 -3.41
CA SER A 310 18.59 0.08 -2.31
C SER A 310 17.11 0.35 -2.12
N GLN A 311 16.30 -0.69 -2.14
CA GLN A 311 14.86 -0.61 -1.84
C GLN A 311 14.54 -1.08 -0.42
N ASN A 312 15.59 -1.25 0.41
CA ASN A 312 15.45 -1.60 1.82
C ASN A 312 14.85 -0.43 2.61
N VAL A 313 14.20 -0.78 3.72
CA VAL A 313 13.57 0.21 4.58
C VAL A 313 14.60 1.05 5.33
N VAL A 314 14.37 2.34 5.43
CA VAL A 314 15.22 3.27 6.21
C VAL A 314 14.65 3.46 7.62
N PRO A 315 15.50 3.70 8.66
CA PRO A 315 15.08 3.78 10.06
C PRO A 315 13.92 4.76 10.32
N ARG A 316 13.96 5.96 9.72
CA ARG A 316 12.90 6.98 9.91
C ARG A 316 11.50 6.53 9.47
N SER A 317 11.43 5.58 8.52
CA SER A 317 10.15 5.11 7.99
C SER A 317 9.45 4.10 8.91
N ILE A 318 10.16 3.53 9.88
CA ILE A 318 9.63 2.59 10.86
C ILE A 318 9.78 3.09 12.31
N ASP A 319 10.13 4.37 12.50
CA ASP A 319 10.32 4.96 13.83
C ASP A 319 9.00 4.98 14.61
N PRO A 320 8.93 4.32 15.79
CA PRO A 320 7.70 4.23 16.56
C PRO A 320 7.18 5.56 17.10
N GLN A 321 8.07 6.55 17.32
CA GLN A 321 7.66 7.86 17.79
C GLN A 321 6.97 8.64 16.65
N SER A 322 7.56 8.63 15.47
CA SER A 322 6.96 9.19 14.25
C SER A 322 5.64 8.50 13.89
N ALA A 323 5.54 7.19 14.08
CA ALA A 323 4.32 6.43 13.82
C ALA A 323 3.17 6.88 14.74
N ARG A 324 3.43 7.07 16.04
CA ARG A 324 2.44 7.62 17.00
C ARG A 324 2.02 9.02 16.63
N ARG A 325 3.00 9.91 16.34
CA ARG A 325 2.74 11.30 15.97
C ARG A 325 1.90 11.39 14.69
N LEU A 326 2.20 10.56 13.68
CA LEU A 326 1.42 10.50 12.46
C LEU A 326 -0.01 10.04 12.71
N TRP A 327 -0.20 9.01 13.54
CA TRP A 327 -1.53 8.53 13.91
C TRP A 327 -2.38 9.64 14.53
N GLU A 328 -1.85 10.34 15.55
CA GLU A 328 -2.54 11.43 16.23
C GLU A 328 -2.88 12.57 15.26
N MET A 329 -1.94 12.95 14.39
CA MET A 329 -2.18 13.94 13.33
C MET A 329 -3.27 13.48 12.36
N SER A 330 -3.25 12.21 11.95
CA SER A 330 -4.24 11.66 11.03
C SER A 330 -5.64 11.61 11.65
N GLU A 331 -5.76 11.25 12.93
CA GLU A 331 -7.04 11.31 13.66
C GLU A 331 -7.59 12.74 13.72
N GLN A 332 -6.74 13.73 13.97
CA GLN A 332 -7.15 15.14 13.96
C GLN A 332 -7.64 15.58 12.59
N LEU A 333 -6.90 15.23 11.51
CA LEU A 333 -7.22 15.64 10.14
C LEU A 333 -8.49 14.98 9.59
N ILE A 334 -8.85 13.76 9.99
CA ILE A 334 -10.09 13.13 9.52
C ILE A 334 -11.32 13.55 10.31
N ASN A 335 -11.14 14.17 11.50
CA ASN A 335 -12.22 14.65 12.36
C ASN A 335 -12.40 16.19 12.30
N ALA A 336 -11.55 16.90 11.55
CA ALA A 336 -11.67 18.35 11.29
C ALA A 336 -12.67 18.64 10.12
#